data_9ecd902c32a4df0ca38a9501a92de9ef
#
_entry.id   9ecd902c32a4df0ca38a9501a92de9ef
#
_cell.length_a   1.000
_cell.length_b   1.000
_cell.length_c   1.000
_cell.angle_alpha   90.00
_cell.angle_beta   90.00
_cell.angle_gamma   90.00
#
_symmetry.space_group_name_H-M   'P 1'
#
loop_
_entity.id
_entity.type
_entity.pdbx_description
1 polymer ?
#
loop_
_entity_poly.entity_id
_entity_poly.type
_entity_poly.pdbx_seq_one_letter_code
_entity_poly.pdbx_strand_id
1 'polypeptide(L)'
;RVDFRELIKVFAEQFRIRIEMKQIGARQEAGRIGGLGPCGRQLCCSGWMTNFVSVATSAARFQDIALNPQKLAGQCAKLKCCLNYEADAYVEAQKRLPSREIPLETKMNTYYHFKTDIFKREMTYSTDKSIASNLVTISADRVFEVIALNKKGIKPDTLESEAGARAPERR
;
A
#
# COMPACT_ATOMS: atom_id res chain seq x y z
N ARG A 1 -17.65 -26.79 -12.21
CA ARG A 1 -16.85 -26.85 -13.44
C ARG A 1 -17.83 -26.99 -14.60
N VAL A 2 -17.89 -26.03 -15.50
CA VAL A 2 -18.83 -26.06 -16.65
C VAL A 2 -18.22 -26.98 -17.73
N ASP A 3 -19.05 -27.87 -18.30
CA ASP A 3 -18.64 -28.71 -19.42
C ASP A 3 -19.03 -28.01 -20.74
N PHE A 4 -18.05 -27.75 -21.56
CA PHE A 4 -18.21 -27.03 -22.83
C PHE A 4 -18.25 -27.97 -24.06
N ARG A 5 -18.22 -29.30 -23.85
CA ARG A 5 -18.13 -30.26 -24.97
C ARG A 5 -19.32 -30.18 -25.93
N GLU A 6 -20.53 -30.04 -25.40
CA GLU A 6 -21.74 -29.90 -26.23
C GLU A 6 -21.73 -28.57 -26.97
N LEU A 7 -21.33 -27.47 -26.32
CA LEU A 7 -21.21 -26.17 -26.97
C LEU A 7 -20.25 -26.21 -28.16
N ILE A 8 -19.09 -26.89 -27.99
CA ILE A 8 -18.11 -27.07 -29.07
C ILE A 8 -18.71 -27.85 -30.25
N LYS A 9 -19.50 -28.91 -29.99
CA LYS A 9 -20.20 -29.68 -31.05
C LYS A 9 -21.18 -28.80 -31.81
N VAL A 10 -22.04 -28.07 -31.11
CA VAL A 10 -23.03 -27.17 -31.72
C VAL A 10 -22.34 -26.11 -32.59
N PHE A 11 -21.25 -25.52 -32.12
CA PHE A 11 -20.49 -24.54 -32.89
C PHE A 11 -19.81 -25.16 -34.12
N ALA A 12 -19.23 -26.36 -33.98
CA ALA A 12 -18.59 -27.05 -35.10
C ALA A 12 -19.60 -27.42 -36.20
N GLU A 13 -20.82 -27.85 -35.82
CA GLU A 13 -21.90 -28.17 -36.73
C GLU A 13 -22.45 -26.92 -37.45
N GLN A 14 -22.67 -25.83 -36.70
CA GLN A 14 -23.23 -24.60 -37.26
C GLN A 14 -22.27 -23.85 -38.17
N PHE A 15 -21.02 -23.73 -37.76
CA PHE A 15 -20.03 -22.95 -38.49
C PHE A 15 -19.16 -23.78 -39.44
N ARG A 16 -19.21 -25.11 -39.34
CA ARG A 16 -18.39 -26.06 -40.13
C ARG A 16 -16.88 -25.75 -40.08
N ILE A 17 -16.41 -25.30 -38.96
CA ILE A 17 -15.01 -24.98 -38.71
C ILE A 17 -14.49 -25.73 -37.50
N ARG A 18 -13.17 -25.91 -37.40
CA ARG A 18 -12.54 -26.46 -36.22
C ARG A 18 -12.59 -25.44 -35.09
N ILE A 19 -13.18 -25.81 -33.97
CA ILE A 19 -13.31 -24.97 -32.79
C ILE A 19 -12.25 -25.41 -31.78
N GLU A 20 -11.40 -24.48 -31.35
CA GLU A 20 -10.53 -24.62 -30.20
C GLU A 20 -11.01 -23.72 -29.06
N MET A 21 -11.25 -24.33 -27.90
CA MET A 21 -11.64 -23.60 -26.70
C MET A 21 -10.51 -23.62 -25.68
N LYS A 22 -9.98 -22.45 -25.34
CA LYS A 22 -8.90 -22.28 -24.36
C LYS A 22 -9.38 -21.46 -23.18
N GLN A 23 -9.29 -22.02 -21.99
CA GLN A 23 -9.57 -21.28 -20.77
C GLN A 23 -8.42 -20.33 -20.46
N ILE A 24 -8.71 -19.06 -20.28
CA ILE A 24 -7.76 -18.03 -19.86
C ILE A 24 -8.10 -17.53 -18.46
N GLY A 25 -7.09 -17.08 -17.71
CA GLY A 25 -7.29 -16.49 -16.39
C GLY A 25 -7.81 -15.04 -16.51
N ALA A 26 -8.59 -14.59 -15.54
CA ALA A 26 -9.15 -13.23 -15.50
C ALA A 26 -8.09 -12.12 -15.64
N ARG A 27 -6.88 -12.33 -15.13
CA ARG A 27 -5.77 -11.38 -15.32
C ARG A 27 -5.25 -11.36 -16.74
N GLN A 28 -5.20 -12.51 -17.42
CA GLN A 28 -4.80 -12.58 -18.83
C GLN A 28 -5.84 -11.90 -19.72
N GLU A 29 -7.12 -12.07 -19.41
CA GLU A 29 -8.21 -11.38 -20.09
C GLU A 29 -8.09 -9.87 -19.90
N ALA A 30 -7.97 -9.39 -18.66
CA ALA A 30 -7.76 -7.98 -18.36
C ALA A 30 -6.54 -7.40 -19.09
N GLY A 31 -5.44 -8.15 -19.18
CA GLY A 31 -4.24 -7.75 -19.90
C GLY A 31 -4.43 -7.65 -21.41
N ARG A 32 -5.29 -8.49 -22.01
CA ARG A 32 -5.62 -8.43 -23.44
C ARG A 32 -6.56 -7.28 -23.77
N ILE A 33 -7.56 -7.05 -22.93
CA ILE A 33 -8.51 -5.94 -23.08
C ILE A 33 -7.79 -4.61 -22.87
N GLY A 34 -6.84 -4.56 -21.93
CA GLY A 34 -6.13 -3.34 -21.56
C GLY A 34 -6.96 -2.42 -20.66
N GLY A 35 -6.57 -1.16 -20.60
CA GLY A 35 -7.25 -0.13 -19.83
C GLY A 35 -6.37 0.52 -18.76
N LEU A 36 -6.98 1.36 -17.92
CA LEU A 36 -6.31 2.07 -16.85
C LEU A 36 -6.61 1.42 -15.49
N GLY A 37 -5.59 1.32 -14.68
CA GLY A 37 -5.71 0.91 -13.29
C GLY A 37 -6.24 2.04 -12.40
N PRO A 38 -6.61 1.76 -11.14
CA PRO A 38 -7.02 2.78 -10.18
C PRO A 38 -5.90 3.78 -9.83
N CYS A 39 -4.66 3.51 -10.24
CA CYS A 39 -3.52 4.42 -10.16
C CYS A 39 -3.46 5.44 -11.32
N GLY A 40 -4.40 5.39 -12.28
CA GLY A 40 -4.43 6.23 -13.47
C GLY A 40 -3.43 5.87 -14.56
N ARG A 41 -2.65 4.79 -14.38
CA ARG A 41 -1.69 4.29 -15.38
C ARG A 41 -2.26 3.07 -16.11
N GLN A 42 -1.70 2.77 -17.29
CA GLN A 42 -2.01 1.55 -18.00
C GLN A 42 -1.84 0.31 -17.11
N LEU A 43 -2.67 -0.72 -17.31
CA LEU A 43 -2.59 -1.96 -16.55
C LEU A 43 -1.18 -2.59 -16.67
N CYS A 44 -0.58 -2.96 -15.54
CA CYS A 44 0.75 -3.60 -15.52
C CYS A 44 0.76 -4.89 -16.35
N CYS A 45 -0.33 -5.67 -16.32
CA CYS A 45 -0.48 -6.91 -17.09
C CYS A 45 -0.66 -6.68 -18.60
N SER A 46 -1.05 -5.50 -19.02
CA SER A 46 -1.16 -5.12 -20.43
C SER A 46 0.17 -4.52 -20.97
N GLY A 47 0.99 -3.97 -20.09
CA GLY A 47 2.22 -3.30 -20.45
C GLY A 47 3.46 -4.17 -20.25
N TRP A 48 4.11 -4.00 -19.11
CA TRP A 48 5.46 -4.47 -18.86
C TRP A 48 5.57 -5.74 -17.98
N MET A 49 4.52 -6.04 -17.19
CA MET A 49 4.58 -7.16 -16.24
C MET A 49 4.11 -8.45 -16.90
N THR A 50 4.99 -9.40 -17.04
CA THR A 50 4.71 -10.72 -17.64
C THR A 50 4.69 -11.84 -16.61
N ASN A 51 5.44 -11.71 -15.51
CA ASN A 51 5.50 -12.70 -14.44
C ASN A 51 4.63 -12.28 -13.26
N PHE A 52 3.72 -13.16 -12.83
CA PHE A 52 2.74 -12.88 -11.77
C PHE A 52 2.86 -13.91 -10.66
N VAL A 53 3.40 -13.46 -9.54
CA VAL A 53 3.42 -14.23 -8.30
C VAL A 53 2.11 -14.03 -7.54
N SER A 54 1.74 -14.99 -6.71
CA SER A 54 0.58 -14.86 -5.81
C SER A 54 0.80 -13.70 -4.83
N VAL A 55 -0.19 -12.83 -4.71
CA VAL A 55 -0.12 -11.64 -3.84
C VAL A 55 -0.72 -11.96 -2.49
N ALA A 56 0.04 -11.75 -1.42
CA ALA A 56 -0.43 -11.88 -0.05
C ALA A 56 -0.92 -10.53 0.50
N THR A 57 -1.88 -10.56 1.42
CA THR A 57 -2.38 -9.36 2.11
C THR A 57 -1.33 -8.70 2.99
N SER A 58 -0.29 -9.43 3.40
CA SER A 58 0.87 -8.88 4.11
C SER A 58 1.57 -7.78 3.32
N ALA A 59 1.65 -7.90 1.98
CA ALA A 59 2.21 -6.86 1.12
C ALA A 59 1.46 -5.53 1.23
N ALA A 60 0.14 -5.56 1.40
CA ALA A 60 -0.66 -4.36 1.64
C ALA A 60 -0.42 -3.76 3.04
N ARG A 61 -0.20 -4.61 4.05
CA ARG A 61 0.12 -4.15 5.42
C ARG A 61 1.46 -3.43 5.48
N PHE A 62 2.48 -3.93 4.78
CA PHE A 62 3.77 -3.23 4.70
C PHE A 62 3.68 -1.85 4.05
N GLN A 63 2.68 -1.65 3.20
CA GLN A 63 2.44 -0.37 2.51
C GLN A 63 1.44 0.53 3.26
N ASP A 64 1.02 0.18 4.47
CA ASP A 64 0.00 0.88 5.26
C ASP A 64 -1.33 1.10 4.49
N ILE A 65 -1.67 0.18 3.58
CA ILE A 65 -2.91 0.22 2.82
C ILE A 65 -4.00 -0.47 3.64
N ALA A 66 -5.12 0.22 3.85
CA ALA A 66 -6.28 -0.36 4.50
C ALA A 66 -6.74 -1.65 3.77
N LEU A 67 -7.04 -2.71 4.55
CA LEU A 67 -7.46 -4.01 4.02
C LEU A 67 -8.92 -3.96 3.48
N ASN A 68 -9.24 -2.93 2.71
CA ASN A 68 -10.52 -2.80 2.04
C ASN A 68 -10.42 -3.49 0.66
N PRO A 69 -11.29 -4.46 0.34
CA PRO A 69 -11.29 -5.17 -0.94
C PRO A 69 -11.30 -4.22 -2.15
N GLN A 70 -12.05 -3.13 -2.09
CA GLN A 70 -12.09 -2.13 -3.17
C GLN A 70 -10.74 -1.45 -3.42
N LYS A 71 -9.95 -1.24 -2.38
CA LYS A 71 -8.61 -0.65 -2.50
C LYS A 71 -7.56 -1.67 -2.93
N LEU A 72 -7.76 -2.95 -2.59
CA LEU A 72 -6.80 -4.02 -2.85
C LEU A 72 -7.03 -4.73 -4.19
N ALA A 73 -8.26 -4.76 -4.71
CA ALA A 73 -8.58 -5.43 -5.97
C ALA A 73 -8.12 -4.63 -7.19
N GLY A 74 -7.58 -5.36 -8.15
CA GLY A 74 -7.33 -4.84 -9.51
C GLY A 74 -8.54 -5.01 -10.43
N GLN A 75 -8.43 -4.57 -11.68
CA GLN A 75 -9.48 -4.74 -12.70
C GLN A 75 -9.83 -6.22 -12.96
N CYS A 76 -8.89 -7.12 -12.75
CA CYS A 76 -9.09 -8.57 -12.88
C CYS A 76 -9.75 -9.21 -11.64
N ALA A 77 -10.29 -8.44 -10.71
CA ALA A 77 -10.86 -8.88 -9.42
C ALA A 77 -9.91 -9.67 -8.50
N LYS A 78 -8.62 -9.81 -8.87
CA LYS A 78 -7.58 -10.36 -7.99
C LYS A 78 -6.85 -9.23 -7.27
N LEU A 79 -6.10 -9.56 -6.22
CA LEU A 79 -5.23 -8.58 -5.57
C LEU A 79 -4.27 -7.92 -6.56
N LYS A 80 -4.07 -6.62 -6.43
CA LYS A 80 -3.19 -5.83 -7.29
C LYS A 80 -1.78 -6.39 -7.29
N CYS A 81 -1.26 -6.72 -8.47
CA CYS A 81 0.10 -7.25 -8.62
C CYS A 81 1.19 -6.25 -8.21
N CYS A 82 0.93 -4.94 -8.34
CA CYS A 82 1.86 -3.90 -7.91
C CYS A 82 2.15 -3.95 -6.39
N LEU A 83 1.20 -4.39 -5.57
CA LEU A 83 1.42 -4.56 -4.13
C LEU A 83 2.59 -5.49 -3.83
N ASN A 84 2.70 -6.59 -4.56
CA ASN A 84 3.79 -7.54 -4.37
C ASN A 84 5.09 -7.04 -5.02
N TYR A 85 4.98 -6.38 -6.16
CA TYR A 85 6.13 -5.82 -6.86
C TYR A 85 6.86 -4.74 -6.05
N GLU A 86 6.10 -3.88 -5.37
CA GLU A 86 6.62 -2.78 -4.57
C GLU A 86 6.97 -3.20 -3.13
N ALA A 87 6.56 -4.39 -2.67
CA ALA A 87 6.68 -4.81 -1.28
C ALA A 87 8.11 -4.70 -0.74
N ASP A 88 9.10 -5.15 -1.51
CA ASP A 88 10.50 -5.17 -1.08
C ASP A 88 11.05 -3.74 -0.88
N ALA A 89 10.67 -2.80 -1.76
CA ALA A 89 11.06 -1.40 -1.63
C ALA A 89 10.50 -0.76 -0.35
N TYR A 90 9.23 -1.08 -0.01
CA TYR A 90 8.60 -0.62 1.23
C TYR A 90 9.26 -1.24 2.47
N VAL A 91 9.55 -2.54 2.44
CA VAL A 91 10.23 -3.23 3.56
C VAL A 91 11.63 -2.65 3.79
N GLU A 92 12.38 -2.38 2.72
CA GLU A 92 13.70 -1.75 2.83
C GLU A 92 13.61 -0.33 3.39
N ALA A 93 12.68 0.47 2.90
CA ALA A 93 12.47 1.83 3.39
C ALA A 93 12.03 1.84 4.86
N GLN A 94 11.18 0.90 5.29
CA GLN A 94 10.76 0.78 6.69
C GLN A 94 11.91 0.45 7.65
N LYS A 95 12.91 -0.33 7.22
CA LYS A 95 14.09 -0.62 8.06
C LYS A 95 14.87 0.63 8.47
N ARG A 96 14.73 1.70 7.70
CA ARG A 96 15.39 3.00 7.93
C ARG A 96 14.57 3.95 8.81
N LEU A 97 13.38 3.52 9.24
CA LEU A 97 12.49 4.32 10.09
C LEU A 97 12.55 3.86 11.55
N PRO A 98 12.27 4.76 12.51
CA PRO A 98 12.19 4.40 13.92
C PRO A 98 11.00 3.47 14.18
N SER A 99 11.07 2.71 15.29
CA SER A 99 10.00 1.81 15.70
C SER A 99 8.70 2.58 15.98
N ARG A 100 7.60 2.08 15.46
CA ARG A 100 6.24 2.65 15.64
C ARG A 100 5.65 2.39 17.03
N GLU A 101 6.23 1.47 17.79
CA GLU A 101 5.71 1.06 19.10
C GLU A 101 6.14 1.97 20.23
N ILE A 102 7.20 2.76 20.00
CA ILE A 102 7.78 3.63 21.03
C ILE A 102 6.99 4.94 21.10
N PRO A 103 6.31 5.24 22.22
CA PRO A 103 5.68 6.52 22.41
C PRO A 103 6.74 7.63 22.58
N LEU A 104 6.42 8.84 22.13
CA LEU A 104 7.27 10.00 22.32
C LEU A 104 6.76 10.81 23.52
N GLU A 105 7.61 11.00 24.50
CA GLU A 105 7.28 11.77 25.69
C GLU A 105 7.87 13.18 25.62
N THR A 106 7.02 14.18 25.81
CA THR A 106 7.39 15.57 26.01
C THR A 106 7.07 15.98 27.47
N LYS A 107 7.45 17.16 27.88
CA LYS A 107 7.09 17.67 29.21
C LYS A 107 5.59 17.81 29.44
N MET A 108 4.83 18.07 28.37
CA MET A 108 3.39 18.35 28.43
C MET A 108 2.52 17.12 28.14
N ASN A 109 2.90 16.31 27.15
CA ASN A 109 2.06 15.21 26.64
C ASN A 109 2.90 14.00 26.24
N THR A 110 2.22 12.83 26.16
CA THR A 110 2.73 11.63 25.55
C THR A 110 2.08 11.46 24.18
N TYR A 111 2.87 11.18 23.16
CA TYR A 111 2.43 11.07 21.78
C TYR A 111 2.56 9.63 21.28
N TYR A 112 1.52 9.15 20.64
CA TYR A 112 1.44 7.80 20.08
C TYR A 112 1.49 7.86 18.56
N HIS A 113 2.16 6.90 17.95
CA HIS A 113 2.22 6.79 16.51
C HIS A 113 0.82 6.63 15.90
N PHE A 114 0.48 7.45 14.92
CA PHE A 114 -0.79 7.41 14.21
C PHE A 114 -0.61 6.96 12.75
N LYS A 115 0.29 7.57 11.99
CA LYS A 115 0.54 7.30 10.58
C LYS A 115 2.00 7.54 10.23
N THR A 116 2.52 6.80 9.23
CA THR A 116 3.85 7.04 8.64
C THR A 116 3.73 7.25 7.14
N ASP A 117 4.39 8.28 6.61
CA ASP A 117 4.71 8.38 5.18
C ASP A 117 6.14 7.85 4.99
N ILE A 118 6.24 6.64 4.47
CA ILE A 118 7.50 5.88 4.42
C ILE A 118 8.53 6.55 3.52
N PHE A 119 8.10 7.06 2.36
CA PHE A 119 9.00 7.65 1.36
C PHE A 119 9.37 9.09 1.66
N LYS A 120 8.46 9.86 2.27
CA LYS A 120 8.78 11.21 2.76
C LYS A 120 9.59 11.19 4.04
N ARG A 121 9.66 10.01 4.71
CA ARG A 121 10.27 9.84 6.02
C ARG A 121 9.63 10.76 7.07
N GLU A 122 8.32 10.90 7.01
CA GLU A 122 7.52 11.69 7.96
C GLU A 122 6.65 10.77 8.80
N MET A 123 6.57 11.04 10.08
CA MET A 123 5.75 10.30 11.03
C MET A 123 4.78 11.25 11.72
N THR A 124 3.51 10.88 11.72
CA THR A 124 2.44 11.62 12.39
C THR A 124 2.11 10.95 13.71
N TYR A 125 2.07 11.74 14.75
CA TYR A 125 1.77 11.32 16.11
C TYR A 125 0.49 11.99 16.59
N SER A 126 -0.24 11.32 17.49
CA SER A 126 -1.44 11.82 18.15
C SER A 126 -1.26 11.78 19.68
N THR A 127 -1.90 12.68 20.41
CA THR A 127 -1.97 12.64 21.88
C THR A 127 -2.85 11.52 22.39
N ASP A 128 -3.79 11.03 21.57
CA ASP A 128 -4.67 9.90 21.86
C ASP A 128 -4.34 8.67 21.02
N LYS A 129 -4.47 7.48 21.66
CA LYS A 129 -4.24 6.19 21.01
C LYS A 129 -5.31 5.81 19.99
N SER A 130 -6.55 6.27 20.23
CA SER A 130 -7.74 5.82 19.50
C SER A 130 -8.34 6.89 18.59
N ILE A 131 -8.08 8.16 18.89
CA ILE A 131 -8.67 9.30 18.19
C ILE A 131 -7.56 10.16 17.61
N ALA A 132 -7.78 10.64 16.40
CA ALA A 132 -6.87 11.58 15.73
C ALA A 132 -6.99 12.98 16.36
N SER A 133 -6.38 13.19 17.54
CA SER A 133 -6.37 14.48 18.21
C SER A 133 -4.96 15.05 18.30
N ASN A 134 -4.85 16.35 18.08
CA ASN A 134 -3.59 17.10 18.10
C ASN A 134 -2.49 16.42 17.27
N LEU A 135 -2.78 16.16 15.99
CA LEU A 135 -1.85 15.51 15.09
C LEU A 135 -0.63 16.39 14.84
N VAL A 136 0.54 15.85 15.12
CA VAL A 136 1.85 16.48 14.85
C VAL A 136 2.61 15.61 13.88
N THR A 137 3.07 16.18 12.77
CA THR A 137 3.87 15.47 11.76
C THR A 137 5.31 15.96 11.85
N ILE A 138 6.24 15.03 12.07
CA ILE A 138 7.67 15.30 12.22
C ILE A 138 8.50 14.37 11.36
N SER A 139 9.71 14.78 11.02
CA SER A 139 10.66 13.96 10.26
C SER A 139 11.14 12.76 11.08
N ALA A 140 11.47 11.66 10.41
CA ALA A 140 12.00 10.46 11.06
C ALA A 140 13.30 10.74 11.83
N ASP A 141 14.12 11.66 11.34
CA ASP A 141 15.38 12.05 12.00
C ASP A 141 15.08 12.70 13.34
N ARG A 142 14.08 13.59 13.40
CA ARG A 142 13.62 14.19 14.66
C ARG A 142 13.04 13.16 15.62
N VAL A 143 12.34 12.15 15.12
CA VAL A 143 11.84 11.05 15.94
C VAL A 143 12.99 10.29 16.60
N PHE A 144 14.06 10.00 15.86
CA PHE A 144 15.25 9.36 16.43
C PHE A 144 15.90 10.20 17.54
N GLU A 145 16.01 11.52 17.35
CA GLU A 145 16.53 12.43 18.37
C GLU A 145 15.66 12.41 19.64
N VAL A 146 14.33 12.53 19.49
CA VAL A 146 13.40 12.51 20.63
C VAL A 146 13.47 11.17 21.37
N ILE A 147 13.52 10.04 20.64
CA ILE A 147 13.70 8.72 21.25
C ILE A 147 15.02 8.64 22.03
N ALA A 148 16.11 9.18 21.47
CA ALA A 148 17.41 9.20 22.13
C ALA A 148 17.40 10.06 23.40
N LEU A 149 16.70 11.21 23.37
CA LEU A 149 16.52 12.09 24.53
C LEU A 149 15.67 11.40 25.61
N ASN A 150 14.55 10.79 25.23
CA ASN A 150 13.68 10.07 26.17
C ASN A 150 14.41 8.91 26.84
N LYS A 151 15.26 8.17 26.13
CA LYS A 151 16.12 7.13 26.71
C LYS A 151 17.12 7.67 27.74
N LYS A 152 17.54 8.94 27.59
CA LYS A 152 18.40 9.64 28.57
C LYS A 152 17.61 10.30 29.72
N GLY A 153 16.28 10.15 29.73
CA GLY A 153 15.41 10.78 30.73
C GLY A 153 15.11 12.26 30.45
N ILE A 154 15.54 12.81 29.33
CA ILE A 154 15.32 14.20 28.96
C ILE A 154 14.07 14.29 28.09
N LYS A 155 13.06 15.04 28.56
CA LYS A 155 11.81 15.27 27.84
C LYS A 155 11.86 16.63 27.13
N PRO A 156 11.79 16.69 25.78
CA PRO A 156 11.75 17.95 25.06
C PRO A 156 10.45 18.71 25.35
N ASP A 157 10.46 20.03 25.15
CA ASP A 157 9.26 20.87 25.35
C ASP A 157 8.24 20.64 24.25
N THR A 158 8.70 20.54 22.99
CA THR A 158 7.87 20.32 21.80
C THR A 158 8.44 19.20 20.93
N LEU A 159 7.56 18.53 20.14
CA LEU A 159 8.01 17.57 19.14
C LEU A 159 8.57 18.26 17.89
N GLU A 160 8.03 19.42 17.54
CA GLU A 160 8.48 20.20 16.38
C GLU A 160 9.85 20.82 16.71
N SER A 161 10.79 20.74 15.76
CA SER A 161 12.00 21.57 15.84
C SER A 161 11.65 22.98 15.38
N GLU A 162 12.20 24.00 16.03
CA GLU A 162 11.98 25.43 15.67
C GLU A 162 12.32 25.76 14.20
N ALA A 163 12.92 24.84 13.45
CA ALA A 163 13.36 25.02 12.06
C ALA A 163 12.38 24.50 11.00
N GLY A 164 11.16 24.02 11.34
CA GLY A 164 10.33 23.26 10.39
C GLY A 164 8.82 23.50 10.37
N ALA A 165 8.34 24.67 10.76
CA ALA A 165 6.92 25.02 10.57
C ALA A 165 6.62 25.28 9.08
N ARG A 166 6.53 24.21 8.26
CA ARG A 166 5.84 24.31 6.96
C ARG A 166 4.35 24.12 7.20
N ALA A 167 3.62 25.24 7.01
CA ALA A 167 2.16 25.26 7.01
C ALA A 167 1.57 24.21 6.04
N PRO A 168 0.43 23.57 6.38
CA PRO A 168 -0.25 22.67 5.48
C PRO A 168 -0.80 23.42 4.28
N GLU A 169 -0.25 23.15 3.11
CA GLU A 169 -0.78 23.61 1.84
C GLU A 169 -2.12 22.92 1.58
N ARG A 170 -3.20 23.68 1.72
CA ARG A 170 -4.55 23.24 1.35
C ARG A 170 -4.63 23.17 -0.17
N ARG A 171 -4.88 21.99 -0.70
CA ARG A 171 -5.54 21.77 -2.00
C ARG A 171 -6.82 21.01 -1.82
#